data_a43ed1ea2562d10be3b2f0c70e64c1f6
#
_entry.id   a43ed1ea2562d10be3b2f0c70e64c1f6
#
_cell.length_a   1.000
_cell.length_b   1.000
_cell.length_c   1.000
_cell.angle_alpha   90.00
_cell.angle_beta   90.00
_cell.angle_gamma   90.00
#
_symmetry.space_group_name_H-M   'P 1'
#
loop_
_entity.id
_entity.type
_entity.pdbx_description
1 polymer ?
#
loop_
_entity_poly.entity_id
_entity_poly.type
_entity_poly.pdbx_seq_one_letter_code
_entity_poly.pdbx_strand_id
1 'polypeptide(L)'
;MNEFISKKIAPTGELRVGLNMSNFLLVNSKDVNGLPNGVSPDIGKKLAEELNLNCKLVQFERPGLLADAVNEDRWDIGNIAYEKERSKTIDFSDPYVNIDANFIFRKKYNFKNNEEINRSGIKIAVAERSAYDLWLTDNFKNAELIKVKTIDSSHKLFREGNVDVLAGLKPKLLEELKINDDFKIISNPFTYIKQSIGIKKGNPEILVFLNDFISK
;
A
#
# COMPACT_ATOMS: atom_id res chain seq x y z
N MET A 1 26.05 5.64 17.34
CA MET A 1 24.71 5.04 17.11
C MET A 1 24.45 4.81 15.64
N ASN A 2 24.60 5.81 14.77
CA ASN A 2 24.33 5.68 13.34
C ASN A 2 25.20 4.61 12.64
N GLU A 3 26.50 4.47 12.96
CA GLU A 3 27.37 3.45 12.33
C GLU A 3 26.93 2.00 12.67
N PHE A 4 26.46 1.74 13.89
CA PHE A 4 25.90 0.45 14.26
C PHE A 4 24.62 0.15 13.49
N ILE A 5 23.70 1.13 13.41
CA ILE A 5 22.45 1.00 12.66
C ILE A 5 22.74 0.82 11.16
N SER A 6 23.63 1.63 10.56
CA SER A 6 24.03 1.51 9.15
C SER A 6 24.50 0.10 8.78
N LYS A 7 25.41 -0.46 9.56
CA LYS A 7 25.93 -1.82 9.33
C LYS A 7 24.86 -2.90 9.46
N LYS A 8 23.90 -2.69 10.37
CA LYS A 8 22.85 -3.67 10.65
C LYS A 8 21.70 -3.61 9.65
N ILE A 9 21.29 -2.41 9.24
CA ILE A 9 20.18 -2.22 8.29
C ILE A 9 20.63 -2.50 6.84
N ALA A 10 21.85 -2.13 6.48
CA ALA A 10 22.39 -2.27 5.14
C ALA A 10 23.73 -3.03 5.15
N PRO A 11 23.72 -4.35 5.38
CA PRO A 11 24.94 -5.15 5.50
C PRO A 11 25.78 -5.20 4.21
N THR A 12 25.18 -4.83 3.07
CA THR A 12 25.88 -4.71 1.79
C THR A 12 26.67 -3.40 1.61
N GLY A 13 26.51 -2.43 2.54
CA GLY A 13 27.12 -1.11 2.44
C GLY A 13 26.30 -0.11 1.59
N GLU A 14 25.17 -0.54 1.04
CA GLU A 14 24.21 0.27 0.27
C GLU A 14 22.81 0.02 0.80
N LEU A 15 22.01 1.07 1.06
CA LEU A 15 20.63 0.92 1.50
C LEU A 15 19.72 0.60 0.31
N ARG A 16 19.23 -0.64 0.24
CA ARG A 16 18.29 -1.09 -0.79
C ARG A 16 16.85 -0.79 -0.33
N VAL A 17 16.20 0.12 -1.05
CA VAL A 17 14.86 0.64 -0.72
C VAL A 17 13.82 0.03 -1.62
N GLY A 18 13.02 -0.90 -1.10
CA GLY A 18 11.89 -1.52 -1.80
C GLY A 18 10.72 -0.56 -1.96
N LEU A 19 10.26 -0.39 -3.20
CA LEU A 19 9.18 0.52 -3.57
C LEU A 19 8.00 -0.22 -4.20
N ASN A 20 6.79 0.05 -3.73
CA ASN A 20 5.55 -0.39 -4.37
C ASN A 20 5.16 0.57 -5.49
N MET A 21 5.47 0.21 -6.74
CA MET A 21 5.21 1.04 -7.91
C MET A 21 3.71 1.22 -8.24
N SER A 22 2.82 0.37 -7.71
CA SER A 22 1.38 0.55 -7.88
C SER A 22 0.77 1.62 -6.95
N ASN A 23 1.53 2.12 -5.97
CA ASN A 23 1.06 3.19 -5.10
C ASN A 23 1.31 4.56 -5.74
N PHE A 24 0.43 4.96 -6.65
CA PHE A 24 0.50 6.22 -7.41
C PHE A 24 0.50 7.50 -6.54
N LEU A 25 0.11 7.41 -5.26
CA LEU A 25 0.15 8.55 -4.33
C LEU A 25 1.56 8.78 -3.77
N LEU A 26 2.33 7.72 -3.61
CA LEU A 26 3.64 7.76 -2.96
C LEU A 26 4.80 7.54 -3.93
N VAL A 27 4.51 7.00 -5.13
CA VAL A 27 5.42 6.92 -6.28
C VAL A 27 4.66 7.48 -7.48
N ASN A 28 4.80 8.78 -7.73
CA ASN A 28 3.90 9.51 -8.62
C ASN A 28 4.48 9.84 -10.00
N SER A 29 5.78 9.67 -10.21
CA SER A 29 6.45 9.92 -11.48
C SER A 29 7.75 9.14 -11.60
N LYS A 30 8.40 9.25 -12.76
CA LYS A 30 9.77 8.80 -13.00
C LYS A 30 10.56 9.95 -13.62
N ASP A 31 11.85 10.02 -13.31
CA ASP A 31 12.76 10.95 -13.96
C ASP A 31 13.12 10.49 -15.39
N VAL A 32 13.97 11.25 -16.05
CA VAL A 32 14.45 10.98 -17.43
C VAL A 32 15.24 9.67 -17.55
N ASN A 33 15.76 9.16 -16.44
CA ASN A 33 16.49 7.89 -16.37
C ASN A 33 15.59 6.72 -15.95
N GLY A 34 14.27 6.97 -15.74
CA GLY A 34 13.32 5.97 -15.29
C GLY A 34 13.34 5.71 -13.77
N LEU A 35 14.06 6.52 -12.99
CA LEU A 35 14.08 6.40 -11.54
C LEU A 35 12.78 6.94 -10.94
N PRO A 36 12.18 6.23 -9.97
CA PRO A 36 10.94 6.66 -9.35
C PRO A 36 11.13 7.90 -8.47
N ASN A 37 10.14 8.80 -8.52
CA ASN A 37 10.02 9.99 -7.68
C ASN A 37 8.72 9.94 -6.86
N GLY A 38 8.71 10.65 -5.74
CA GLY A 38 7.58 10.76 -4.82
C GLY A 38 7.98 10.49 -3.38
N VAL A 39 7.01 10.51 -2.48
CA VAL A 39 7.23 10.42 -1.04
C VAL A 39 8.02 9.17 -0.64
N SER A 40 7.68 8.00 -1.20
CA SER A 40 8.37 6.74 -0.84
C SER A 40 9.85 6.72 -1.28
N PRO A 41 10.21 7.08 -2.52
CA PRO A 41 11.62 7.24 -2.90
C PRO A 41 12.37 8.27 -2.06
N ASP A 42 11.74 9.41 -1.74
CA ASP A 42 12.38 10.50 -1.00
C ASP A 42 12.64 10.13 0.46
N ILE A 43 11.71 9.42 1.11
CA ILE A 43 11.93 8.83 2.44
C ILE A 43 13.16 7.90 2.42
N GLY A 44 13.27 7.04 1.42
CA GLY A 44 14.41 6.12 1.30
C GLY A 44 15.74 6.85 1.09
N LYS A 45 15.78 7.85 0.21
CA LYS A 45 16.96 8.69 -0.03
C LYS A 45 17.37 9.45 1.23
N LYS A 46 16.40 10.06 1.93
CA LYS A 46 16.62 10.82 3.16
C LYS A 46 17.19 9.94 4.27
N LEU A 47 16.65 8.72 4.42
CA LEU A 47 17.13 7.75 5.39
C LEU A 47 18.57 7.30 5.07
N ALA A 48 18.90 7.05 3.79
CA ALA A 48 20.26 6.71 3.37
C ALA A 48 21.23 7.86 3.67
N GLU A 49 20.81 9.11 3.42
CA GLU A 49 21.59 10.32 3.75
C GLU A 49 21.90 10.41 5.25
N GLU A 50 20.88 10.21 6.14
CA GLU A 50 21.05 10.22 7.60
C GLU A 50 22.00 9.11 8.09
N LEU A 51 22.02 7.97 7.40
CA LEU A 51 22.91 6.84 7.68
C LEU A 51 24.29 6.92 7.00
N ASN A 52 24.52 7.95 6.17
CA ASN A 52 25.72 8.09 5.34
C ASN A 52 25.96 6.88 4.43
N LEU A 53 24.90 6.40 3.77
CA LEU A 53 24.91 5.27 2.85
C LEU A 53 24.50 5.69 1.43
N ASN A 54 24.95 4.95 0.43
CA ASN A 54 24.37 5.02 -0.91
C ASN A 54 22.94 4.45 -0.88
N CYS A 55 22.05 5.01 -1.72
CA CYS A 55 20.66 4.58 -1.84
C CYS A 55 20.42 3.87 -3.17
N LYS A 56 19.89 2.66 -3.11
CA LYS A 56 19.44 1.91 -4.28
C LYS A 56 17.94 1.67 -4.23
N LEU A 57 17.20 2.24 -5.20
CA LEU A 57 15.77 2.06 -5.31
C LEU A 57 15.45 0.73 -6.03
N VAL A 58 14.73 -0.18 -5.35
CA VAL A 58 14.33 -1.48 -5.87
C VAL A 58 12.83 -1.46 -6.16
N GLN A 59 12.46 -1.51 -7.45
CA GLN A 59 11.08 -1.36 -7.90
C GLN A 59 10.34 -2.71 -7.90
N PHE A 60 9.14 -2.73 -7.32
CA PHE A 60 8.22 -3.87 -7.36
C PHE A 60 6.88 -3.40 -7.92
N GLU A 61 6.36 -4.10 -8.91
CA GLU A 61 5.10 -3.74 -9.57
C GLU A 61 3.92 -3.66 -8.61
N ARG A 62 3.90 -4.52 -7.59
CA ARG A 62 2.77 -4.68 -6.66
C ARG A 62 3.24 -4.92 -5.23
N PRO A 63 2.44 -4.52 -4.22
CA PRO A 63 2.82 -4.64 -2.81
C PRO A 63 3.01 -6.09 -2.35
N GLY A 64 2.32 -7.05 -2.95
CA GLY A 64 2.51 -8.46 -2.65
C GLY A 64 3.92 -8.95 -3.03
N LEU A 65 4.43 -8.53 -4.21
CA LEU A 65 5.80 -8.88 -4.65
C LEU A 65 6.87 -8.23 -3.76
N LEU A 66 6.62 -6.98 -3.33
CA LEU A 66 7.50 -6.30 -2.39
C LEU A 66 7.54 -7.04 -1.03
N ALA A 67 6.38 -7.47 -0.52
CA ALA A 67 6.30 -8.20 0.75
C ALA A 67 7.04 -9.56 0.67
N ASP A 68 6.84 -10.33 -0.41
CA ASP A 68 7.48 -11.64 -0.60
C ASP A 68 9.01 -11.52 -0.65
N ALA A 69 9.52 -10.46 -1.27
CA ALA A 69 10.95 -10.22 -1.47
C ALA A 69 11.76 -9.99 -0.17
N VAL A 70 11.10 -9.82 1.00
CA VAL A 70 11.80 -9.77 2.29
C VAL A 70 12.52 -11.09 2.60
N ASN A 71 11.94 -12.22 2.19
CA ASN A 71 12.53 -13.54 2.40
C ASN A 71 13.63 -13.87 1.35
N GLU A 72 13.64 -13.12 0.25
CA GLU A 72 14.63 -13.25 -0.84
C GLU A 72 15.83 -12.30 -0.65
N ASP A 73 15.85 -11.54 0.44
CA ASP A 73 16.89 -10.57 0.77
C ASP A 73 17.16 -9.53 -0.33
N ARG A 74 16.08 -9.08 -0.99
CA ARG A 74 16.15 -8.16 -2.14
C ARG A 74 16.08 -6.69 -1.78
N TRP A 75 15.73 -6.37 -0.54
CA TRP A 75 15.67 -5.02 0.00
C TRP A 75 15.99 -5.01 1.49
N ASP A 76 16.46 -3.90 2.00
CA ASP A 76 16.80 -3.68 3.41
C ASP A 76 15.65 -2.98 4.14
N ILE A 77 15.02 -2.02 3.48
CA ILE A 77 13.76 -1.38 3.92
C ILE A 77 12.73 -1.43 2.79
N GLY A 78 11.45 -1.57 3.15
CA GLY A 78 10.35 -1.55 2.20
C GLY A 78 9.33 -0.46 2.54
N ASN A 79 9.05 0.46 1.60
CA ASN A 79 7.94 1.39 1.75
C ASN A 79 6.63 0.68 1.40
N ILE A 80 5.94 0.16 2.42
CA ILE A 80 4.78 -0.72 2.27
C ILE A 80 3.78 -0.51 3.40
N ALA A 81 2.50 -0.70 3.11
CA ALA A 81 1.45 -0.64 4.14
C ALA A 81 1.58 -1.78 5.16
N TYR A 82 1.39 -1.43 6.43
CA TYR A 82 1.19 -2.42 7.49
C TYR A 82 -0.05 -3.26 7.22
N GLU A 83 0.10 -4.57 7.33
CA GLU A 83 -0.99 -5.56 7.35
C GLU A 83 -0.62 -6.74 8.24
N LYS A 84 -1.63 -7.32 8.90
CA LYS A 84 -1.45 -8.45 9.82
C LYS A 84 -0.74 -9.62 9.15
N GLU A 85 -1.07 -9.93 7.90
CA GLU A 85 -0.45 -11.00 7.14
C GLU A 85 1.04 -10.73 6.90
N ARG A 86 1.38 -9.49 6.52
CA ARG A 86 2.76 -9.06 6.28
C ARG A 86 3.60 -9.02 7.56
N SER A 87 2.98 -8.73 8.72
CA SER A 87 3.67 -8.68 10.00
C SER A 87 4.19 -10.03 10.50
N LYS A 88 3.91 -11.11 9.81
CA LYS A 88 4.52 -12.43 10.08
C LYS A 88 6.02 -12.44 9.74
N THR A 89 6.45 -11.67 8.74
CA THR A 89 7.82 -11.65 8.23
C THR A 89 8.46 -10.26 8.23
N ILE A 90 7.66 -9.20 8.37
CA ILE A 90 8.08 -7.80 8.32
C ILE A 90 7.71 -7.14 9.65
N ASP A 91 8.65 -6.43 10.26
CA ASP A 91 8.39 -5.47 11.33
C ASP A 91 8.22 -4.08 10.70
N PHE A 92 7.30 -3.27 11.26
CA PHE A 92 6.88 -1.99 10.70
C PHE A 92 7.16 -0.86 11.66
N SER A 93 7.66 0.26 11.13
CA SER A 93 7.68 1.53 11.83
C SER A 93 6.26 2.04 12.10
N ASP A 94 6.15 3.10 12.89
CA ASP A 94 4.94 3.92 12.91
C ASP A 94 4.60 4.39 11.50
N PRO A 95 3.30 4.57 11.18
CA PRO A 95 2.91 5.01 9.86
C PRO A 95 3.28 6.48 9.61
N TYR A 96 3.92 6.76 8.47
CA TYR A 96 4.20 8.14 8.04
C TYR A 96 3.02 8.77 7.30
N VAL A 97 2.05 7.97 6.83
CA VAL A 97 0.78 8.45 6.26
C VAL A 97 -0.32 7.40 6.37
N ASN A 98 -1.55 7.86 6.61
CA ASN A 98 -2.76 7.06 6.53
C ASN A 98 -3.56 7.47 5.29
N ILE A 99 -3.98 6.50 4.48
CA ILE A 99 -4.74 6.72 3.26
C ILE A 99 -6.12 6.07 3.40
N ASP A 100 -7.18 6.82 3.19
CA ASP A 100 -8.56 6.31 3.21
C ASP A 100 -8.75 5.23 2.15
N ALA A 101 -9.32 4.08 2.55
CA ALA A 101 -9.86 3.08 1.65
C ALA A 101 -11.40 3.08 1.72
N ASN A 102 -12.05 3.29 0.59
CA ASN A 102 -13.49 3.47 0.47
C ASN A 102 -14.10 2.50 -0.54
N PHE A 103 -15.44 2.48 -0.56
CA PHE A 103 -16.23 1.83 -1.60
C PHE A 103 -16.89 2.84 -2.52
N ILE A 104 -16.87 2.54 -3.82
CA ILE A 104 -17.69 3.19 -4.83
C ILE A 104 -18.67 2.16 -5.41
N PHE A 105 -19.89 2.60 -5.71
CA PHE A 105 -20.97 1.75 -6.19
C PHE A 105 -21.94 2.52 -7.10
N ARG A 106 -22.82 1.81 -7.83
CA ARG A 106 -23.87 2.44 -8.66
C ARG A 106 -25.04 2.91 -7.80
N LYS A 107 -25.60 4.07 -8.07
CA LYS A 107 -26.72 4.70 -7.33
C LYS A 107 -27.92 3.76 -7.10
N LYS A 108 -28.18 2.83 -8.03
CA LYS A 108 -29.27 1.85 -7.92
C LYS A 108 -29.22 1.01 -6.62
N TYR A 109 -28.04 0.80 -6.03
CA TYR A 109 -27.89 0.02 -4.79
C TYR A 109 -28.22 0.79 -3.52
N ASN A 110 -28.11 2.13 -3.53
CA ASN A 110 -28.46 3.04 -2.44
C ASN A 110 -27.87 2.69 -1.07
N PHE A 111 -26.66 2.09 -1.02
CA PHE A 111 -25.95 1.79 0.23
C PHE A 111 -25.74 3.05 1.05
N LYS A 112 -25.92 2.95 2.38
CA LYS A 112 -25.78 4.06 3.33
C LYS A 112 -24.48 3.98 4.13
N ASN A 113 -23.96 2.78 4.34
CA ASN A 113 -22.77 2.50 5.15
C ASN A 113 -22.01 1.27 4.59
N ASN A 114 -20.83 1.02 5.16
CA ASN A 114 -19.96 -0.07 4.71
C ASN A 114 -20.54 -1.47 5.04
N GLU A 115 -21.29 -1.59 6.13
CA GLU A 115 -21.90 -2.84 6.60
C GLU A 115 -22.93 -3.37 5.61
N GLU A 116 -23.67 -2.48 4.96
CA GLU A 116 -24.67 -2.86 3.95
C GLU A 116 -24.07 -3.50 2.70
N ILE A 117 -22.77 -3.31 2.46
CA ILE A 117 -22.03 -3.93 1.35
C ILE A 117 -21.65 -5.37 1.68
N ASN A 118 -21.40 -5.69 2.98
CA ASN A 118 -21.00 -7.04 3.39
C ASN A 118 -22.19 -8.01 3.48
N ARG A 119 -22.82 -8.30 2.35
CA ARG A 119 -23.96 -9.24 2.28
C ARG A 119 -23.87 -10.15 1.07
N SER A 120 -24.53 -11.31 1.16
CA SER A 120 -24.59 -12.29 0.08
C SER A 120 -25.14 -11.67 -1.22
N GLY A 121 -24.55 -12.05 -2.35
CA GLY A 121 -24.91 -11.60 -3.67
C GLY A 121 -24.27 -10.27 -4.10
N ILE A 122 -23.51 -9.58 -3.23
CA ILE A 122 -22.74 -8.40 -3.60
C ILE A 122 -21.34 -8.83 -4.04
N LYS A 123 -20.92 -8.37 -5.23
CA LYS A 123 -19.58 -8.58 -5.80
C LYS A 123 -18.75 -7.31 -5.66
N ILE A 124 -17.59 -7.42 -5.03
CA ILE A 124 -16.66 -6.32 -4.79
C ILE A 124 -15.38 -6.55 -5.58
N ALA A 125 -15.08 -5.70 -6.56
CA ALA A 125 -13.77 -5.74 -7.23
C ALA A 125 -12.69 -5.16 -6.32
N VAL A 126 -11.54 -5.84 -6.29
CA VAL A 126 -10.39 -5.43 -5.48
C VAL A 126 -9.08 -5.85 -6.16
N ALA A 127 -8.03 -5.01 -6.04
CA ALA A 127 -6.69 -5.39 -6.50
C ALA A 127 -6.08 -6.40 -5.52
N GLU A 128 -5.76 -7.61 -6.01
CA GLU A 128 -5.26 -8.71 -5.20
C GLU A 128 -4.00 -8.34 -4.40
N ARG A 129 -3.94 -8.80 -3.13
CA ARG A 129 -2.82 -8.59 -2.22
C ARG A 129 -2.48 -7.10 -1.96
N SER A 130 -3.38 -6.18 -2.32
CA SER A 130 -3.35 -4.82 -1.80
C SER A 130 -3.67 -4.82 -0.30
N ALA A 131 -3.31 -3.75 0.44
CA ALA A 131 -3.61 -3.68 1.86
C ALA A 131 -5.13 -3.73 2.12
N TYR A 132 -5.93 -3.07 1.29
CA TYR A 132 -7.38 -3.11 1.42
C TYR A 132 -8.00 -4.47 1.02
N ASP A 133 -7.39 -5.25 0.09
CA ASP A 133 -7.79 -6.64 -0.17
C ASP A 133 -7.55 -7.54 1.05
N LEU A 134 -6.36 -7.44 1.67
CA LEU A 134 -6.04 -8.23 2.87
C LEU A 134 -7.00 -7.90 4.00
N TRP A 135 -7.28 -6.62 4.24
CA TRP A 135 -8.24 -6.19 5.24
C TRP A 135 -9.65 -6.70 4.94
N LEU A 136 -10.14 -6.57 3.70
CA LEU A 136 -11.46 -7.05 3.29
C LEU A 136 -11.57 -8.56 3.42
N THR A 137 -10.53 -9.30 3.06
CA THR A 137 -10.48 -10.76 3.22
C THR A 137 -10.69 -11.19 4.68
N ASP A 138 -10.15 -10.42 5.62
CA ASP A 138 -10.29 -10.70 7.05
C ASP A 138 -11.65 -10.26 7.62
N ASN A 139 -12.25 -9.20 7.11
CA ASN A 139 -13.42 -8.54 7.72
C ASN A 139 -14.73 -8.74 6.96
N PHE A 140 -14.72 -8.96 5.63
CA PHE A 140 -15.91 -9.12 4.81
C PHE A 140 -16.11 -10.61 4.47
N LYS A 141 -17.08 -11.26 5.12
CA LYS A 141 -17.29 -12.71 5.01
C LYS A 141 -18.53 -13.10 4.19
N ASN A 142 -19.41 -12.15 3.90
CA ASN A 142 -20.68 -12.41 3.22
C ASN A 142 -20.68 -11.95 1.77
N ALA A 143 -19.98 -10.86 1.45
CA ALA A 143 -19.80 -10.39 0.08
C ALA A 143 -18.72 -11.19 -0.65
N GLU A 144 -18.84 -11.29 -1.96
CA GLU A 144 -17.87 -11.96 -2.84
C GLU A 144 -16.79 -10.99 -3.27
N LEU A 145 -15.51 -11.28 -2.94
CA LEU A 145 -14.36 -10.48 -3.39
C LEU A 145 -13.87 -10.99 -4.75
N ILE A 146 -14.01 -10.17 -5.78
CA ILE A 146 -13.47 -10.43 -7.13
C ILE A 146 -12.06 -9.82 -7.20
N LYS A 147 -11.05 -10.66 -6.96
CA LYS A 147 -9.65 -10.28 -6.90
C LYS A 147 -9.03 -10.28 -8.30
N VAL A 148 -8.44 -9.16 -8.68
CA VAL A 148 -7.76 -8.99 -9.97
C VAL A 148 -6.34 -8.45 -9.77
N LYS A 149 -5.46 -8.70 -10.76
CA LYS A 149 -4.02 -8.43 -10.62
C LYS A 149 -3.65 -6.96 -10.42
N THR A 150 -4.41 -6.02 -10.99
CA THR A 150 -4.05 -4.60 -10.99
C THR A 150 -5.21 -3.72 -10.54
N ILE A 151 -4.89 -2.51 -10.06
CA ILE A 151 -5.87 -1.48 -9.74
C ILE A 151 -6.71 -1.16 -10.98
N ASP A 152 -6.08 -0.96 -12.13
CA ASP A 152 -6.80 -0.64 -13.38
C ASP A 152 -7.76 -1.74 -13.81
N SER A 153 -7.41 -3.01 -13.59
CA SER A 153 -8.32 -4.14 -13.87
C SER A 153 -9.53 -4.14 -12.95
N SER A 154 -9.39 -3.79 -11.66
CA SER A 154 -10.52 -3.69 -10.73
C SER A 154 -11.47 -2.55 -11.12
N HIS A 155 -10.92 -1.40 -11.49
CA HIS A 155 -11.67 -0.26 -11.98
C HIS A 155 -12.41 -0.57 -13.30
N LYS A 156 -11.75 -1.27 -14.23
CA LYS A 156 -12.34 -1.72 -15.50
C LYS A 156 -13.55 -2.63 -15.25
N LEU A 157 -13.41 -3.67 -14.40
CA LEU A 157 -14.53 -4.56 -14.05
C LEU A 157 -15.73 -3.79 -13.51
N PHE A 158 -15.50 -2.79 -12.67
CA PHE A 158 -16.55 -1.96 -12.12
C PHE A 158 -17.21 -1.10 -13.20
N ARG A 159 -16.46 -0.42 -14.06
CA ARG A 159 -17.02 0.37 -15.17
C ARG A 159 -17.88 -0.45 -16.12
N GLU A 160 -17.44 -1.66 -16.43
CA GLU A 160 -18.15 -2.61 -17.32
C GLU A 160 -19.42 -3.22 -16.68
N GLY A 161 -19.64 -3.02 -15.38
CA GLY A 161 -20.82 -3.56 -14.68
C GLY A 161 -20.69 -5.04 -14.28
N ASN A 162 -19.50 -5.61 -14.34
CA ASN A 162 -19.24 -7.01 -13.99
C ASN A 162 -19.23 -7.25 -12.47
N VAL A 163 -19.19 -6.18 -11.68
CA VAL A 163 -19.25 -6.16 -10.21
C VAL A 163 -20.16 -5.03 -9.73
N ASP A 164 -20.62 -5.13 -8.50
CA ASP A 164 -21.55 -4.17 -7.90
C ASP A 164 -20.82 -2.99 -7.24
N VAL A 165 -19.67 -3.28 -6.65
CA VAL A 165 -18.87 -2.36 -5.83
C VAL A 165 -17.41 -2.44 -6.25
N LEU A 166 -16.71 -1.32 -6.16
CA LEU A 166 -15.26 -1.24 -6.28
C LEU A 166 -14.68 -0.77 -4.95
N ALA A 167 -13.71 -1.52 -4.41
CA ALA A 167 -12.91 -1.12 -3.27
C ALA A 167 -11.57 -0.55 -3.72
N GLY A 168 -11.13 0.55 -3.09
CA GLY A 168 -9.86 1.17 -3.45
C GLY A 168 -9.48 2.36 -2.59
N LEU A 169 -8.33 2.95 -2.87
CA LEU A 169 -7.89 4.19 -2.24
C LEU A 169 -8.78 5.36 -2.71
N LYS A 170 -9.28 6.13 -1.75
CA LYS A 170 -10.23 7.22 -2.00
C LYS A 170 -9.82 8.17 -3.13
N PRO A 171 -8.56 8.66 -3.23
CA PRO A 171 -8.18 9.55 -4.32
C PRO A 171 -8.41 8.96 -5.72
N LYS A 172 -8.15 7.64 -5.90
CA LYS A 172 -8.38 6.97 -7.18
C LYS A 172 -9.87 6.75 -7.46
N LEU A 173 -10.66 6.43 -6.42
CA LEU A 173 -12.10 6.29 -6.56
C LEU A 173 -12.80 7.60 -6.92
N LEU A 174 -12.28 8.74 -6.45
CA LEU A 174 -12.81 10.06 -6.81
C LEU A 174 -12.63 10.40 -8.30
N GLU A 175 -11.66 9.79 -8.98
CA GLU A 175 -11.53 9.90 -10.44
C GLU A 175 -12.70 9.22 -11.15
N GLU A 176 -13.18 8.07 -10.65
CA GLU A 176 -14.34 7.36 -11.23
C GLU A 176 -15.63 8.18 -11.12
N LEU A 177 -15.82 8.94 -10.03
CA LEU A 177 -16.98 9.83 -9.88
C LEU A 177 -17.03 10.94 -10.93
N LYS A 178 -15.87 11.32 -11.48
CA LYS A 178 -15.80 12.34 -12.57
C LYS A 178 -16.17 11.74 -13.94
N ILE A 179 -16.08 10.41 -14.08
CA ILE A 179 -16.34 9.72 -15.35
C ILE A 179 -17.83 9.41 -15.51
N ASN A 180 -18.53 9.12 -14.41
CA ASN A 180 -19.94 8.69 -14.48
C ASN A 180 -20.74 9.15 -13.26
N ASP A 181 -21.75 9.97 -13.53
CA ASP A 181 -22.66 10.52 -12.51
C ASP A 181 -23.53 9.47 -11.81
N ASP A 182 -23.64 8.25 -12.35
CA ASP A 182 -24.35 7.14 -11.69
C ASP A 182 -23.56 6.54 -10.51
N PHE A 183 -22.29 6.90 -10.32
CA PHE A 183 -21.46 6.39 -9.25
C PHE A 183 -21.63 7.20 -7.96
N LYS A 184 -21.53 6.51 -6.83
CA LYS A 184 -21.51 7.08 -5.48
C LYS A 184 -20.38 6.46 -4.65
N ILE A 185 -19.81 7.24 -3.76
CA ILE A 185 -18.82 6.80 -2.76
C ILE A 185 -19.46 6.86 -1.37
N ILE A 186 -19.17 5.86 -0.52
CA ILE A 186 -19.45 5.97 0.92
C ILE A 186 -18.39 6.89 1.52
N SER A 187 -18.83 7.96 2.20
CA SER A 187 -17.94 9.01 2.71
C SER A 187 -16.97 8.49 3.76
N ASN A 188 -17.45 7.61 4.66
CA ASN A 188 -16.61 7.00 5.68
C ASN A 188 -15.75 5.90 5.07
N PRO A 189 -14.42 5.91 5.28
CA PRO A 189 -13.58 4.81 4.85
C PRO A 189 -13.95 3.52 5.58
N PHE A 190 -13.82 2.36 4.93
CA PHE A 190 -13.97 1.08 5.60
C PHE A 190 -12.70 0.72 6.39
N THR A 191 -11.55 1.26 5.98
CA THR A 191 -10.28 1.16 6.70
C THR A 191 -9.32 2.26 6.28
N TYR A 192 -8.24 2.42 7.07
CA TYR A 192 -7.11 3.31 6.77
C TYR A 192 -5.89 2.48 6.41
N ILE A 193 -5.30 2.77 5.28
CA ILE A 193 -4.08 2.11 4.82
C ILE A 193 -2.88 2.82 5.45
N LYS A 194 -2.27 2.18 6.44
CA LYS A 194 -1.13 2.70 7.22
C LYS A 194 0.17 2.45 6.47
N GLN A 195 0.68 3.45 5.77
CA GLN A 195 1.97 3.34 5.06
C GLN A 195 3.12 3.53 6.04
N SER A 196 4.02 2.57 6.07
CA SER A 196 5.12 2.46 7.02
C SER A 196 6.43 2.09 6.32
N ILE A 197 7.53 2.17 7.05
CA ILE A 197 8.79 1.58 6.63
C ILE A 197 8.83 0.16 7.23
N GLY A 198 8.86 -0.85 6.37
CA GLY A 198 9.02 -2.24 6.76
C GLY A 198 10.49 -2.65 6.76
N ILE A 199 10.87 -3.51 7.69
CA ILE A 199 12.18 -4.18 7.74
C ILE A 199 11.96 -5.67 7.96
N LYS A 200 12.96 -6.49 7.64
CA LYS A 200 12.93 -7.92 7.99
C LYS A 200 12.74 -8.08 9.50
N LYS A 201 11.86 -8.98 9.88
CA LYS A 201 11.48 -9.21 11.27
C LYS A 201 12.66 -9.56 12.18
N GLY A 202 12.61 -9.04 13.42
CA GLY A 202 13.58 -9.41 14.48
C GLY A 202 14.67 -8.37 14.74
N ASN A 203 14.48 -7.10 14.33
CA ASN A 203 15.48 -6.03 14.52
C ASN A 203 14.87 -4.83 15.27
N PRO A 204 14.53 -4.97 16.57
CA PRO A 204 13.81 -3.93 17.32
C PRO A 204 14.59 -2.60 17.43
N GLU A 205 15.92 -2.63 17.50
CA GLU A 205 16.73 -1.41 17.54
C GLU A 205 16.68 -0.60 16.24
N ILE A 206 16.50 -1.27 15.09
CA ILE A 206 16.27 -0.58 13.81
C ILE A 206 14.89 0.08 13.83
N LEU A 207 13.85 -0.57 14.39
CA LEU A 207 12.52 0.03 14.51
C LEU A 207 12.53 1.30 15.36
N VAL A 208 13.23 1.31 16.48
CA VAL A 208 13.39 2.51 17.32
C VAL A 208 13.98 3.65 16.50
N PHE A 209 15.05 3.38 15.76
CA PHE A 209 15.69 4.38 14.89
C PHE A 209 14.74 4.88 13.78
N LEU A 210 13.98 3.98 13.14
CA LEU A 210 13.04 4.35 12.09
C LEU A 210 11.87 5.20 12.62
N ASN A 211 11.38 4.91 13.82
CA ASN A 211 10.33 5.70 14.45
C ASN A 211 10.84 7.11 14.82
N ASP A 212 12.06 7.21 15.36
CA ASP A 212 12.71 8.49 15.60
C ASP A 212 12.89 9.30 14.28
N PHE A 213 13.26 8.62 13.20
CA PHE A 213 13.39 9.23 11.88
C PHE A 213 12.06 9.79 11.34
N ILE A 214 10.96 9.02 11.47
CA ILE A 214 9.63 9.44 11.00
C ILE A 214 9.06 10.58 11.84
N SER A 215 9.43 10.68 13.12
CA SER A 215 8.92 11.72 14.03
C SER A 215 9.50 13.12 13.78
N LYS A 216 10.56 13.22 13.01
CA LYS A 216 11.23 14.49 12.62
C LYS A 216 10.57 15.14 11.43
#